data_a535f4dd75a65877ed4ec57c595ed09a
#
_entry.id   a535f4dd75a65877ed4ec57c595ed09a
#
_cell.length_a   1.000
_cell.length_b   1.000
_cell.length_c   1.000
_cell.angle_alpha   90.00
_cell.angle_beta   90.00
_cell.angle_gamma   90.00
#
_symmetry.space_group_name_H-M   'P 1'
#
loop_
_entity.id
_entity.type
_entity.pdbx_description
1 polymer ?
#
loop_
_entity_poly.entity_id
_entity_poly.type
_entity_poly.pdbx_seq_one_letter_code
_entity_poly.pdbx_strand_id
1 'polypeptide(L)'
;MGKIYILEDDKNISEIEQFALKNAGYEVSAFATASDFENALTKEHPDLIIMDIMLPDRDGLSVLKDVRAEQSTEKLPVIMVTAKTSEMDKVKGLDQGADDYMTKPFGIWN
;
A
#
# COMPACT_ATOMS: atom_id res chain seq x y z
N MET A 1 9.24 -4.43 -16.46
CA MET A 1 9.34 -4.32 -15.00
C MET A 1 7.95 -4.14 -14.40
N GLY A 2 7.79 -4.50 -13.16
CA GLY A 2 6.50 -4.43 -12.50
C GLY A 2 6.03 -3.03 -12.19
N LYS A 3 4.72 -2.88 -12.07
CA LYS A 3 4.10 -1.62 -11.69
C LYS A 3 3.65 -1.70 -10.24
N ILE A 4 3.98 -0.68 -9.44
CA ILE A 4 3.64 -0.62 -8.02
C ILE A 4 2.79 0.61 -7.75
N TYR A 5 1.68 0.42 -7.03
CA TYR A 5 0.88 1.53 -6.50
C TYR A 5 1.21 1.70 -5.03
N ILE A 6 1.47 2.93 -4.62
CA ILE A 6 1.71 3.30 -3.24
C ILE A 6 0.55 4.15 -2.75
N LEU A 7 -0.07 3.75 -1.65
CA LEU A 7 -1.12 4.53 -1.00
C LEU A 7 -0.59 5.02 0.34
N GLU A 8 -0.14 6.28 0.38
CA GLU A 8 0.54 6.89 1.50
C GLU A 8 0.26 8.39 1.52
N ASP A 9 -0.27 8.90 2.63
CA ASP A 9 -0.61 10.32 2.76
C ASP A 9 0.58 11.21 3.15
N ASP A 10 1.59 10.66 3.80
CA ASP A 10 2.79 11.42 4.16
C ASP A 10 3.66 11.59 2.92
N LYS A 11 3.79 12.83 2.46
CA LYS A 11 4.52 13.13 1.24
C LYS A 11 5.99 12.74 1.32
N ASN A 12 6.64 12.96 2.47
CA ASN A 12 8.05 12.64 2.63
C ASN A 12 8.29 11.14 2.59
N ILE A 13 7.46 10.37 3.28
CA ILE A 13 7.56 8.91 3.28
C ILE A 13 7.26 8.37 1.89
N SER A 14 6.24 8.90 1.23
CA SER A 14 5.89 8.49 -0.12
C SER A 14 7.05 8.71 -1.08
N GLU A 15 7.73 9.86 -1.00
CA GLU A 15 8.87 10.17 -1.86
C GLU A 15 10.03 9.20 -1.62
N ILE A 16 10.31 8.85 -0.36
CA ILE A 16 11.36 7.90 -0.02
C ILE A 16 11.05 6.52 -0.62
N GLU A 17 9.80 6.08 -0.48
CA GLU A 17 9.37 4.79 -1.01
C GLU A 17 9.42 4.78 -2.54
N GLN A 18 8.96 5.84 -3.17
CA GLN A 18 9.00 5.97 -4.62
C GLN A 18 10.43 5.91 -5.14
N PHE A 19 11.34 6.63 -4.49
CA PHE A 19 12.74 6.67 -4.88
C PHE A 19 13.37 5.27 -4.81
N ALA A 20 13.16 4.58 -3.69
CA ALA A 20 13.72 3.24 -3.49
C ALA A 20 13.23 2.27 -4.55
N LEU A 21 11.93 2.30 -4.85
CA LEU A 21 11.35 1.37 -5.81
C LEU A 21 11.71 1.71 -7.25
N LYS A 22 11.76 2.98 -7.60
CA LYS A 22 12.19 3.39 -8.94
C LYS A 22 13.64 3.02 -9.18
N ASN A 23 14.49 3.17 -8.16
CA ASN A 23 15.88 2.76 -8.27
C ASN A 23 16.02 1.25 -8.47
N ALA A 24 15.08 0.48 -7.97
CA ALA A 24 15.07 -0.97 -8.16
C ALA A 24 14.53 -1.38 -9.53
N GLY A 25 14.07 -0.42 -10.33
CA GLY A 25 13.62 -0.67 -11.69
C GLY A 25 12.12 -0.79 -11.87
N TYR A 26 11.32 -0.45 -10.85
CA TYR A 26 9.86 -0.53 -10.95
C TYR A 26 9.26 0.78 -11.44
N GLU A 27 8.10 0.65 -12.06
CA GLU A 27 7.27 1.79 -12.39
C GLU A 27 6.35 2.04 -11.20
N VAL A 28 6.33 3.26 -10.67
CA VAL A 28 5.63 3.56 -9.42
C VAL A 28 4.65 4.71 -9.60
N SER A 29 3.44 4.53 -9.11
CA SER A 29 2.44 5.61 -9.00
C SER A 29 2.03 5.73 -7.54
N ALA A 30 1.98 6.95 -7.03
CA ALA A 30 1.68 7.20 -5.63
C ALA A 30 0.38 7.99 -5.48
N PHE A 31 -0.39 7.64 -4.46
CA PHE A 31 -1.68 8.27 -4.17
C PHE A 31 -1.71 8.66 -2.70
N ALA A 32 -2.22 9.85 -2.41
CA ALA A 32 -2.29 10.37 -1.04
C ALA A 32 -3.61 10.00 -0.35
N THR A 33 -4.63 9.63 -1.11
CA THR A 33 -5.96 9.31 -0.59
C THR A 33 -6.45 8.00 -1.15
N ALA A 34 -7.32 7.33 -0.40
CA ALA A 34 -7.96 6.10 -0.86
C ALA A 34 -8.81 6.36 -2.09
N SER A 35 -9.46 7.51 -2.16
CA SER A 35 -10.30 7.89 -3.30
C SER A 35 -9.53 7.89 -4.62
N ASP A 36 -8.36 8.55 -4.63
CA ASP A 36 -7.52 8.61 -5.82
C ASP A 36 -7.00 7.23 -6.21
N PHE A 37 -6.61 6.44 -5.21
CA PHE A 37 -6.14 5.08 -5.41
C PHE A 37 -7.22 4.20 -6.03
N GLU A 38 -8.43 4.23 -5.47
CA GLU A 38 -9.54 3.43 -5.98
C GLU A 38 -9.90 3.81 -7.41
N ASN A 39 -9.85 5.10 -7.70
CA ASN A 39 -10.10 5.60 -9.05
C ASN A 39 -9.07 5.06 -10.04
N ALA A 40 -7.80 5.04 -9.65
CA ALA A 40 -6.74 4.49 -10.49
C ALA A 40 -6.93 3.00 -10.73
N LEU A 41 -7.38 2.25 -9.73
CA LEU A 41 -7.64 0.81 -9.87
C LEU A 41 -8.72 0.49 -10.91
N THR A 42 -9.65 1.40 -11.13
CA THR A 42 -10.68 1.19 -12.15
C THR A 42 -10.13 1.27 -13.57
N LYS A 43 -8.95 1.87 -13.73
CA LYS A 43 -8.34 2.10 -15.03
C LYS A 43 -7.23 1.12 -15.35
N GLU A 44 -6.43 0.77 -14.36
CA GLU A 44 -5.28 -0.10 -14.53
C GLU A 44 -4.94 -0.78 -13.22
N HIS A 45 -4.54 -2.05 -13.28
CA HIS A 45 -4.13 -2.79 -12.08
C HIS A 45 -2.60 -2.84 -11.98
N PRO A 46 -2.06 -2.59 -10.79
CA PRO A 46 -0.63 -2.74 -10.56
C PRO A 46 -0.27 -4.21 -10.33
N ASP A 47 1.01 -4.49 -10.27
CA ASP A 47 1.51 -5.81 -9.91
C ASP A 47 1.65 -5.96 -8.38
N LEU A 48 1.72 -4.83 -7.67
CA LEU A 48 1.85 -4.81 -6.22
C LEU A 48 1.26 -3.52 -5.68
N ILE A 49 0.61 -3.61 -4.53
CA ILE A 49 0.08 -2.46 -3.80
C ILE A 49 0.82 -2.37 -2.47
N ILE A 50 1.34 -1.18 -2.15
CA ILE A 50 1.90 -0.88 -0.83
C ILE A 50 0.99 0.15 -0.21
N MET A 51 0.37 -0.19 0.92
CA MET A 51 -0.73 0.57 1.48
C MET A 51 -0.50 0.90 2.94
N ASP A 52 -0.67 2.17 3.30
CA ASP A 52 -0.63 2.61 4.68
C ASP A 52 -1.91 2.18 5.40
N ILE A 53 -1.79 1.86 6.68
CA ILE A 53 -2.94 1.52 7.50
C ILE A 53 -3.74 2.79 7.84
N MET A 54 -3.05 3.90 8.09
CA MET A 54 -3.70 5.15 8.48
C MET A 54 -3.70 6.14 7.32
N LEU A 55 -4.88 6.36 6.75
CA LEU A 55 -5.08 7.29 5.63
C LEU A 55 -6.04 8.40 6.06
N PRO A 56 -6.01 9.57 5.37
CA PRO A 56 -6.83 10.70 5.79
C PRO A 56 -8.33 10.52 5.54
N ASP A 57 -8.71 9.80 4.50
CA ASP A 57 -10.12 9.66 4.12
C ASP A 57 -10.72 8.29 4.48
N ARG A 58 -9.91 7.26 4.66
CA ARG A 58 -10.38 5.93 5.02
C ARG A 58 -9.30 5.15 5.77
N ASP A 59 -9.73 4.20 6.58
CA ASP A 59 -8.83 3.22 7.18
C ASP A 59 -8.26 2.31 6.10
N GLY A 60 -6.93 2.12 6.09
CA GLY A 60 -6.28 1.25 5.11
C GLY A 60 -6.79 -0.18 5.15
N LEU A 61 -7.17 -0.67 6.32
CA LEU A 61 -7.76 -2.02 6.44
C LEU A 61 -9.10 -2.12 5.71
N SER A 62 -9.87 -1.04 5.74
CA SER A 62 -11.13 -0.96 5.01
C SER A 62 -10.89 -1.00 3.49
N VAL A 63 -9.87 -0.29 3.03
CA VAL A 63 -9.50 -0.30 1.61
C VAL A 63 -9.04 -1.70 1.18
N LEU A 64 -8.22 -2.35 2.01
CA LEU A 64 -7.78 -3.73 1.75
C LEU A 64 -8.97 -4.67 1.64
N LYS A 65 -9.94 -4.52 2.52
CA LYS A 65 -11.15 -5.34 2.50
C LYS A 65 -11.89 -5.20 1.18
N ASP A 66 -12.02 -3.97 0.67
CA ASP A 66 -12.66 -3.70 -0.61
C ASP A 66 -11.86 -4.32 -1.77
N VAL A 67 -10.54 -4.22 -1.74
CA VAL A 67 -9.69 -4.84 -2.76
C VAL A 67 -9.92 -6.36 -2.81
N ARG A 68 -10.01 -7.00 -1.65
CA ARG A 68 -10.23 -8.45 -1.58
C ARG A 68 -11.66 -8.85 -1.93
N ALA A 69 -12.62 -7.95 -1.79
CA ALA A 69 -14.02 -8.24 -2.09
C ALA A 69 -14.34 -8.17 -3.58
N GLU A 70 -13.58 -7.40 -4.35
CA GLU A 70 -13.78 -7.27 -5.79
C GLU A 70 -13.10 -8.42 -6.53
N GLN A 71 -13.84 -9.10 -7.41
CA GLN A 71 -13.29 -10.22 -8.16
C GLN A 71 -12.07 -9.83 -9.00
N SER A 72 -12.10 -8.61 -9.57
CA SER A 72 -11.01 -8.14 -10.43
C SER A 72 -9.73 -7.82 -9.68
N THR A 73 -9.80 -7.58 -8.36
CA THR A 73 -8.65 -7.18 -7.56
C THR A 73 -8.34 -8.13 -6.40
N GLU A 74 -9.15 -9.16 -6.19
CA GLU A 74 -9.05 -10.01 -5.00
C GLU A 74 -7.69 -10.71 -4.84
N LYS A 75 -6.97 -10.90 -5.91
CA LYS A 75 -5.67 -11.58 -5.88
C LYS A 75 -4.47 -10.66 -6.04
N LEU A 76 -4.69 -9.34 -6.08
CA LEU A 76 -3.58 -8.40 -6.18
C LEU A 76 -2.72 -8.46 -4.92
N PRO A 77 -1.40 -8.58 -5.06
CA PRO A 77 -0.52 -8.57 -3.89
C PRO A 77 -0.58 -7.24 -3.16
N VAL A 78 -0.73 -7.29 -1.84
CA VAL A 78 -0.79 -6.10 -0.99
C VAL A 78 0.15 -6.24 0.19
N ILE A 79 0.99 -5.22 0.40
CA ILE A 79 1.82 -5.10 1.58
C ILE A 79 1.27 -3.92 2.40
N MET A 80 0.89 -4.19 3.65
CA MET A 80 0.46 -3.14 4.56
C MET A 80 1.65 -2.58 5.29
N VAL A 81 1.72 -1.26 5.44
CA VAL A 81 2.81 -0.60 6.17
C VAL A 81 2.25 0.31 7.25
N THR A 82 2.98 0.44 8.34
CA THR A 82 2.62 1.34 9.44
C THR A 82 3.87 1.85 10.14
N ALA A 83 3.79 3.04 10.70
CA ALA A 83 4.87 3.61 11.49
C ALA A 83 4.92 3.05 12.92
N LYS A 84 3.85 2.36 13.36
CA LYS A 84 3.73 1.88 14.73
C LYS A 84 3.76 0.37 14.83
N THR A 85 4.72 -0.16 15.58
CA THR A 85 4.85 -1.60 15.79
C THR A 85 3.60 -2.20 16.45
N SER A 86 2.99 -1.47 17.37
CA SER A 86 1.78 -1.94 18.05
C SER A 86 0.61 -2.13 17.09
N GLU A 87 0.49 -1.26 16.08
CA GLU A 87 -0.53 -1.41 15.07
C GLU A 87 -0.24 -2.58 14.13
N MET A 88 1.04 -2.80 13.84
CA MET A 88 1.47 -3.95 13.05
C MET A 88 1.03 -5.26 13.70
N ASP A 89 1.27 -5.41 15.00
CA ASP A 89 0.87 -6.60 15.73
C ASP A 89 -0.64 -6.81 15.70
N LYS A 90 -1.39 -5.72 15.86
CA LYS A 90 -2.84 -5.75 15.82
C LYS A 90 -3.37 -6.21 14.46
N VAL A 91 -2.79 -5.66 13.39
CA VAL A 91 -3.20 -5.99 12.02
C VAL A 91 -2.90 -7.45 11.70
N LYS A 92 -1.72 -7.92 12.07
CA LYS A 92 -1.34 -9.32 11.87
C LYS A 92 -2.28 -10.27 12.60
N GLY A 93 -2.69 -9.88 13.80
CA GLY A 93 -3.61 -10.69 14.59
C GLY A 93 -5.00 -10.80 13.99
N LEU A 94 -5.40 -9.80 13.18
CA LEU A 94 -6.73 -9.79 12.56
C LEU A 94 -6.77 -10.52 11.21
N ASP A 95 -5.62 -10.78 10.61
CA ASP A 95 -5.50 -11.47 9.32
C ASP A 95 -6.47 -10.92 8.28
N GLN A 96 -6.27 -9.66 7.89
CA GLN A 96 -7.15 -8.95 6.98
C GLN A 96 -6.92 -9.25 5.49
N GLY A 97 -6.06 -10.20 5.17
CA GLY A 97 -5.85 -10.61 3.78
C GLY A 97 -4.71 -9.91 3.06
N ALA A 98 -3.84 -9.22 3.77
CA ALA A 98 -2.61 -8.70 3.16
C ALA A 98 -1.59 -9.82 3.00
N ASP A 99 -0.76 -9.72 1.97
CA ASP A 99 0.29 -10.71 1.72
C ASP A 99 1.47 -10.54 2.66
N ASP A 100 1.71 -9.31 3.12
CA ASP A 100 2.79 -9.03 4.07
C ASP A 100 2.51 -7.74 4.83
N TYR A 101 3.27 -7.52 5.88
CA TYR A 101 3.16 -6.36 6.76
C TYR A 101 4.56 -5.85 7.07
N MET A 102 4.76 -4.53 6.99
CA MET A 102 6.06 -3.91 7.23
C MET A 102 5.91 -2.64 8.05
N THR A 103 6.97 -2.27 8.79
CA THR A 103 7.02 -0.98 9.46
C THR A 103 7.70 0.05 8.56
N LYS A 104 7.25 1.30 8.67
CA LYS A 104 7.83 2.40 7.89
C LYS A 104 9.03 3.03 8.59
N PRO A 105 9.86 3.70 7.83
CA PRO A 105 9.94 3.69 6.38
C PRO A 105 10.77 2.51 5.91
N PHE A 106 10.31 1.82 4.86
CA PHE A 106 11.08 0.72 4.28
C PHE A 106 12.07 1.27 3.25
N GLY A 107 13.15 0.52 3.03
CA GLY A 107 14.10 0.83 1.97
C GLY A 107 15.19 1.84 2.29
N ILE A 108 15.14 2.51 3.45
CA ILE A 108 16.14 3.50 3.79
C ILE A 108 17.28 2.96 4.67
N TRP A 109 17.11 1.77 5.21
CA TRP A 109 18.14 1.16 6.06
C TRP A 109 18.64 -0.17 5.52
N ASN A 110 18.57 -0.31 4.26
CA ASN A 110 19.12 -1.50 3.57
C ASN A 110 20.59 -1.31 3.25
#